data_869834ec75aee0a414f7ff3922a6e47f
#
_entry.id   869834ec75aee0a414f7ff3922a6e47f
#
_cell.length_a   1.000
_cell.length_b   1.000
_cell.length_c   1.000
_cell.angle_alpha   90.00
_cell.angle_beta   90.00
_cell.angle_gamma   90.00
#
_symmetry.space_group_name_H-M   'P 1'
#
loop_
_entity.id
_entity.type
_entity.pdbx_description
1 polymer ?
#
loop_
_entity_poly.entity_id
_entity_poly.type
_entity_poly.pdbx_seq_one_letter_code
_entity_poly.pdbx_strand_id
1 'polypeptide(L)'
;MHRSTTALVLCLAPMAISATHSASAGPDLATRLQVHGFASQAAVHTSENRWLGDSPDTSTEFTELGVNASLRLSPRLLVSGQILSRRAGDMYDGAPALDYGLADLKLLYSDAYRLGLRLGRLKNPLGLYNETRDMPFTRPGIFLPQAVYFDKVRNLVLSSDGVMAYGELYRGFGSLAFDLVAGRPLIDDNVEWAYLNQDFAGDLDIDGVSWLGGIWYSSLAERFKLGLSWADLRLAFDPDAGAPFTIGPGQTDILYWIASFQYNAEDWTLSAEYAREPIEWR
;
A
#
# COMPACT_ATOMS: atom_id res chain seq x y z
N MET A 1 -32.74 17.97 -1.47
CA MET A 1 -31.96 18.76 -0.49
C MET A 1 -30.62 18.07 -0.32
N HIS A 2 -29.57 18.58 -1.00
CA HIS A 2 -28.22 18.09 -0.80
C HIS A 2 -27.70 18.59 0.56
N ARG A 3 -27.58 17.70 1.53
CA ARG A 3 -26.85 18.00 2.76
C ARG A 3 -25.40 17.57 2.55
N SER A 4 -24.51 18.52 2.61
CA SER A 4 -23.07 18.33 2.47
C SER A 4 -22.53 17.48 3.62
N THR A 5 -21.85 16.40 3.31
CA THR A 5 -21.09 15.62 4.27
C THR A 5 -19.82 16.40 4.62
N THR A 6 -19.69 16.85 5.86
CA THR A 6 -18.50 17.56 6.32
C THR A 6 -17.62 16.57 7.09
N ALA A 7 -16.48 16.22 6.53
CA ALA A 7 -15.43 15.51 7.26
C ALA A 7 -14.41 16.54 7.78
N LEU A 8 -14.25 16.63 9.09
CA LEU A 8 -13.22 17.45 9.71
C LEU A 8 -12.04 16.53 10.04
N VAL A 9 -10.91 16.75 9.39
CA VAL A 9 -9.65 16.07 9.71
C VAL A 9 -8.75 17.03 10.44
N LEU A 10 -8.44 16.69 11.66
CA LEU A 10 -7.35 17.30 12.40
C LEU A 10 -6.09 16.48 12.13
N CYS A 11 -5.32 16.86 11.11
CA CYS A 11 -3.97 16.38 10.96
C CYS A 11 -3.09 17.04 12.02
N LEU A 12 -2.74 16.30 13.06
CA LEU A 12 -1.63 16.71 13.92
C LEU A 12 -0.36 16.63 13.05
N ALA A 13 0.35 17.76 12.96
CA ALA A 13 1.59 17.85 12.22
C ALA A 13 2.55 16.71 12.61
N PRO A 14 3.35 16.17 11.68
CA PRO A 14 4.29 15.11 11.99
C PRO A 14 5.24 15.62 13.08
N MET A 15 5.11 15.10 14.28
CA MET A 15 6.15 15.20 15.28
C MET A 15 7.30 14.34 14.77
N ALA A 16 8.28 14.97 14.13
CA ALA A 16 9.59 14.36 13.95
C ALA A 16 10.18 14.16 15.36
N ILE A 17 9.95 13.00 15.94
CA ILE A 17 10.66 12.61 17.16
C ILE A 17 12.07 12.23 16.70
N SER A 18 12.93 13.22 16.62
CA SER A 18 14.38 12.99 16.60
C SER A 18 14.77 12.48 17.97
N ALA A 19 14.65 11.18 18.19
CA ALA A 19 15.21 10.53 19.36
C ALA A 19 16.73 10.55 19.23
N THR A 20 17.35 11.62 19.73
CA THR A 20 18.79 11.63 20.03
C THR A 20 19.01 10.69 21.23
N HIS A 21 19.01 9.39 20.98
CA HIS A 21 19.53 8.44 21.94
C HIS A 21 21.05 8.51 21.88
N SER A 22 21.65 9.14 22.88
CA SER A 22 23.06 8.99 23.22
C SER A 22 23.30 7.61 23.82
N ALA A 23 23.08 6.55 23.03
CA ALA A 23 23.74 5.28 23.25
C ALA A 23 25.12 5.42 22.60
N SER A 24 26.19 5.04 23.27
CA SER A 24 27.56 5.06 22.78
C SER A 24 27.81 4.02 21.68
N ALA A 25 26.97 4.00 20.67
CA ALA A 25 27.26 3.41 19.39
C ALA A 25 28.18 4.39 18.66
N GLY A 26 29.30 3.89 18.12
CA GLY A 26 30.27 4.73 17.47
C GLY A 26 29.66 5.66 16.43
N PRO A 27 30.28 6.78 16.07
CA PRO A 27 29.73 7.84 15.23
C PRO A 27 29.20 7.35 13.86
N ASP A 28 29.54 6.16 13.45
CA ASP A 28 29.14 5.55 12.17
C ASP A 28 27.69 5.01 12.17
N LEU A 29 27.15 4.53 13.28
CA LEU A 29 25.79 3.98 13.32
C LEU A 29 24.72 5.07 13.26
N ALA A 30 24.91 6.18 13.95
CA ALA A 30 23.98 7.30 13.99
C ALA A 30 23.78 7.96 12.62
N THR A 31 24.75 7.89 11.72
CA THR A 31 24.65 8.41 10.34
C THR A 31 24.02 7.43 9.36
N ARG A 32 23.93 6.15 9.74
CA ARG A 32 23.44 5.04 8.89
C ARG A 32 22.03 4.61 9.22
N LEU A 33 21.57 4.86 10.46
CA LEU A 33 20.22 4.55 10.93
C LEU A 33 19.35 5.80 10.85
N GLN A 34 18.20 5.67 10.20
CA GLN A 34 17.13 6.67 10.17
C GLN A 34 15.89 6.06 10.78
N VAL A 35 15.22 6.80 11.67
CA VAL A 35 13.96 6.40 12.28
C VAL A 35 12.96 7.55 12.12
N HIS A 36 11.78 7.26 11.62
CA HIS A 36 10.69 8.21 11.45
C HIS A 36 9.40 7.63 11.99
N GLY A 37 8.47 8.49 12.35
CA GLY A 37 7.15 8.09 12.77
C GLY A 37 6.11 9.13 12.35
N PHE A 38 4.87 8.70 12.30
CA PHE A 38 3.73 9.56 12.05
C PHE A 38 2.54 9.12 12.89
N ALA A 39 1.61 10.05 13.09
CA ALA A 39 0.34 9.81 13.73
C ALA A 39 -0.74 10.60 12.98
N SER A 40 -1.89 9.99 12.76
CA SER A 40 -3.08 10.68 12.27
C SER A 40 -4.33 10.24 13.02
N GLN A 41 -5.25 11.16 13.18
CA GLN A 41 -6.55 10.93 13.79
C GLN A 41 -7.61 11.66 12.96
N ALA A 42 -8.71 10.96 12.62
CA ALA A 42 -9.87 11.58 12.01
C ALA A 42 -11.09 11.53 12.93
N ALA A 43 -11.95 12.55 12.78
CA ALA A 43 -13.32 12.51 13.24
C ALA A 43 -14.24 12.43 12.01
N VAL A 44 -15.11 11.43 11.97
CA VAL A 44 -15.97 11.13 10.82
C VAL A 44 -17.44 11.28 11.23
N HIS A 45 -18.15 12.08 10.48
CA HIS A 45 -19.61 12.22 10.63
C HIS A 45 -20.29 11.93 9.30
N THR A 46 -21.30 11.06 9.31
CA THR A 46 -22.11 10.70 8.15
C THR A 46 -23.59 10.87 8.46
N SER A 47 -24.40 11.24 7.48
CA SER A 47 -25.83 11.46 7.70
C SER A 47 -26.66 10.19 7.89
N GLU A 48 -26.25 9.07 7.29
CA GLU A 48 -27.09 7.86 7.24
C GLU A 48 -26.28 6.54 7.26
N ASN A 49 -25.00 6.58 6.92
CA ASN A 49 -24.16 5.38 6.82
C ASN A 49 -23.31 5.21 8.08
N ARG A 50 -23.17 3.98 8.55
CA ARG A 50 -22.16 3.61 9.53
C ARG A 50 -20.88 3.24 8.79
N TRP A 51 -19.95 4.18 8.69
CA TRP A 51 -18.65 3.98 8.09
C TRP A 51 -17.56 4.42 9.05
N LEU A 52 -16.56 3.57 9.29
CA LEU A 52 -15.54 3.80 10.30
C LEU A 52 -16.14 3.99 11.70
N GLY A 53 -16.89 3.02 12.16
CA GLY A 53 -17.58 3.03 13.45
C GLY A 53 -18.96 3.72 13.41
N ASP A 54 -19.43 4.20 14.53
CA ASP A 54 -20.75 4.85 14.66
C ASP A 54 -20.72 6.30 14.15
N SER A 55 -20.47 6.45 12.87
CA SER A 55 -20.28 7.74 12.22
C SER A 55 -21.52 8.65 12.16
N PRO A 56 -22.78 8.20 12.26
CA PRO A 56 -23.92 9.09 12.45
C PRO A 56 -23.83 9.94 13.71
N ASP A 57 -23.23 9.41 14.78
CA ASP A 57 -22.99 10.11 16.05
C ASP A 57 -21.58 10.73 16.17
N THR A 58 -20.85 10.78 15.10
CA THR A 58 -19.45 11.23 15.02
C THR A 58 -18.47 10.23 15.61
N SER A 59 -17.86 9.42 14.76
CA SER A 59 -16.84 8.44 15.13
C SER A 59 -15.44 9.03 15.10
N THR A 60 -14.60 8.59 16.02
CA THR A 60 -13.14 8.81 16.02
C THR A 60 -12.37 7.52 15.71
N GLU A 61 -13.04 6.52 15.14
CA GLU A 61 -12.46 5.20 14.86
C GLU A 61 -11.66 5.16 13.55
N PHE A 62 -10.96 6.23 13.24
CA PHE A 62 -9.96 6.25 12.19
C PHE A 62 -8.67 6.87 12.72
N THR A 63 -7.75 5.99 13.13
CA THR A 63 -6.45 6.35 13.70
C THR A 63 -5.36 5.58 12.98
N GLU A 64 -4.28 6.23 12.59
CA GLU A 64 -3.13 5.59 11.98
C GLU A 64 -1.85 6.06 12.69
N LEU A 65 -1.06 5.11 13.18
CA LEU A 65 0.22 5.32 13.84
C LEU A 65 1.27 4.46 13.15
N GLY A 66 2.33 5.07 12.65
CA GLY A 66 3.40 4.35 11.97
C GLY A 66 4.77 4.70 12.52
N VAL A 67 5.64 3.71 12.61
CA VAL A 67 7.06 3.87 12.89
C VAL A 67 7.85 3.10 11.85
N ASN A 68 8.76 3.77 11.16
CA ASN A 68 9.65 3.14 10.22
C ASN A 68 11.11 3.40 10.56
N ALA A 69 11.96 2.45 10.18
CA ALA A 69 13.39 2.55 10.32
C ALA A 69 14.09 2.07 9.06
N SER A 70 15.23 2.69 8.75
CA SER A 70 16.11 2.23 7.69
C SER A 70 17.56 2.25 8.15
N LEU A 71 18.29 1.19 7.85
CA LEU A 71 19.70 1.02 8.18
C LEU A 71 20.50 0.74 6.91
N ARG A 72 21.44 1.63 6.58
CA ARG A 72 22.38 1.44 5.48
C ARG A 72 23.56 0.58 5.92
N LEU A 73 23.54 -0.69 5.58
CA LEU A 73 24.60 -1.64 5.92
C LEU A 73 25.87 -1.44 5.06
N SER A 74 25.69 -1.07 3.78
CA SER A 74 26.77 -0.74 2.86
C SER A 74 26.29 0.27 1.79
N PRO A 75 27.15 0.80 0.90
CA PRO A 75 26.70 1.65 -0.21
C PRO A 75 25.67 0.97 -1.13
N ARG A 76 25.64 -0.37 -1.15
CA ARG A 76 24.75 -1.18 -1.99
C ARG A 76 23.61 -1.86 -1.23
N LEU A 77 23.66 -1.96 0.10
CA LEU A 77 22.67 -2.70 0.89
C LEU A 77 22.03 -1.79 1.93
N LEU A 78 20.70 -1.66 1.82
CA LEU A 78 19.82 -1.00 2.77
C LEU A 78 18.83 -2.04 3.32
N VAL A 79 18.59 -2.00 4.63
CA VAL A 79 17.49 -2.72 5.28
C VAL A 79 16.50 -1.70 5.81
N SER A 80 15.22 -1.90 5.59
CA SER A 80 14.17 -0.99 6.07
C SER A 80 12.90 -1.73 6.43
N GLY A 81 12.11 -1.13 7.31
CA GLY A 81 10.81 -1.70 7.69
C GLY A 81 9.93 -0.67 8.38
N GLN A 82 8.63 -0.95 8.38
CA GLN A 82 7.60 -0.15 9.03
C GLN A 82 6.65 -1.05 9.82
N ILE A 83 6.32 -0.62 11.02
CA ILE A 83 5.21 -1.13 11.80
C ILE A 83 4.10 -0.09 11.73
N LEU A 84 2.90 -0.54 11.43
CA LEU A 84 1.70 0.28 11.35
C LEU A 84 0.64 -0.25 12.31
N SER A 85 0.06 0.64 13.10
CA SER A 85 -1.18 0.43 13.84
C SER A 85 -2.26 1.23 13.13
N ARG A 86 -3.31 0.56 12.66
CA ARG A 86 -4.43 1.19 11.96
C ARG A 86 -5.74 0.76 12.60
N ARG A 87 -6.49 1.72 13.12
CA ARG A 87 -7.89 1.53 13.51
C ARG A 87 -8.77 2.13 12.41
N ALA A 88 -9.73 1.37 11.92
CA ALA A 88 -10.63 1.83 10.85
C ALA A 88 -12.01 1.16 10.97
N GLY A 89 -12.77 1.58 11.99
CA GLY A 89 -14.06 0.97 12.34
C GLY A 89 -13.91 -0.55 12.51
N ASP A 90 -14.84 -1.30 11.93
CA ASP A 90 -14.85 -2.77 12.01
C ASP A 90 -13.79 -3.46 11.12
N MET A 91 -13.11 -2.72 10.24
CA MET A 91 -12.10 -3.31 9.35
C MET A 91 -10.77 -3.58 10.05
N TYR A 92 -10.37 -2.70 10.97
CA TYR A 92 -9.08 -2.80 11.66
C TYR A 92 -9.22 -2.27 13.08
N ASP A 93 -8.75 -3.03 14.05
CA ASP A 93 -8.88 -2.79 15.49
C ASP A 93 -7.76 -1.90 16.08
N GLY A 94 -6.74 -1.60 15.30
CA GLY A 94 -5.57 -0.85 15.74
C GLY A 94 -4.39 -1.71 16.20
N ALA A 95 -4.46 -3.03 16.07
CA ALA A 95 -3.33 -3.89 16.39
C ALA A 95 -2.10 -3.54 15.51
N PRO A 96 -0.90 -3.39 16.10
CA PRO A 96 0.30 -3.16 15.33
C PRO A 96 0.65 -4.36 14.44
N ALA A 97 0.94 -4.09 13.16
CA ALA A 97 1.34 -5.10 12.19
C ALA A 97 2.56 -4.66 11.39
N LEU A 98 3.31 -5.63 10.87
CA LEU A 98 4.39 -5.35 9.93
C LEU A 98 3.78 -4.93 8.59
N ASP A 99 3.97 -3.68 8.23
CA ASP A 99 3.49 -3.11 6.99
C ASP A 99 4.41 -3.45 5.80
N TYR A 100 5.70 -3.21 5.96
CA TYR A 100 6.76 -3.72 5.10
C TYR A 100 8.04 -4.00 5.90
N GLY A 101 8.89 -4.87 5.34
CA GLY A 101 10.21 -5.17 5.91
C GLY A 101 11.08 -5.82 4.85
N LEU A 102 12.11 -5.10 4.38
CA LEU A 102 12.86 -5.51 3.20
C LEU A 102 14.37 -5.23 3.31
N ALA A 103 15.12 -6.02 2.53
CA ALA A 103 16.49 -5.72 2.16
C ALA A 103 16.53 -5.25 0.70
N ASP A 104 17.13 -4.09 0.44
CA ASP A 104 17.32 -3.49 -0.90
C ASP A 104 18.78 -3.60 -1.30
N LEU A 105 19.04 -4.36 -2.36
CA LEU A 105 20.38 -4.57 -2.94
C LEU A 105 20.50 -3.84 -4.28
N LYS A 106 21.30 -2.79 -4.34
CA LYS A 106 21.67 -2.09 -5.58
C LYS A 106 22.70 -2.91 -6.34
N LEU A 107 22.30 -3.44 -7.51
CA LEU A 107 23.17 -4.22 -8.38
C LEU A 107 24.04 -3.34 -9.27
N LEU A 108 23.38 -2.43 -10.00
CA LEU A 108 24.00 -1.47 -10.91
C LEU A 108 23.45 -0.08 -10.64
N TYR A 109 24.32 0.93 -10.67
CA TYR A 109 23.90 2.31 -10.56
C TYR A 109 24.91 3.27 -11.19
N SER A 110 24.39 4.30 -11.82
CA SER A 110 25.13 5.43 -12.37
C SER A 110 24.19 6.65 -12.42
N ASP A 111 24.67 7.77 -12.91
CA ASP A 111 23.80 8.95 -13.13
C ASP A 111 22.74 8.70 -14.22
N ALA A 112 22.93 7.70 -15.07
CA ALA A 112 22.05 7.39 -16.18
C ALA A 112 21.08 6.23 -15.94
N TYR A 113 21.36 5.38 -14.95
CA TYR A 113 20.51 4.22 -14.66
C TYR A 113 20.75 3.66 -13.25
N ARG A 114 19.76 2.98 -12.73
CA ARG A 114 19.88 2.09 -11.55
C ARG A 114 19.11 0.80 -11.77
N LEU A 115 19.62 -0.27 -11.20
CA LEU A 115 19.00 -1.60 -11.17
C LEU A 115 19.26 -2.23 -9.83
N GLY A 116 18.27 -2.87 -9.24
CA GLY A 116 18.39 -3.53 -7.96
C GLY A 116 17.36 -4.62 -7.73
N LEU A 117 17.50 -5.25 -6.58
CA LEU A 117 16.61 -6.28 -6.07
C LEU A 117 16.18 -5.92 -4.65
N ARG A 118 14.93 -6.16 -4.32
CA ARG A 118 14.40 -6.11 -2.95
C ARG A 118 13.89 -7.48 -2.56
N LEU A 119 14.07 -7.87 -1.30
CA LEU A 119 13.63 -9.14 -0.73
C LEU A 119 12.95 -8.89 0.60
N GLY A 120 11.83 -9.54 0.86
CA GLY A 120 11.07 -9.47 2.11
C GLY A 120 9.60 -9.14 1.88
N ARG A 121 8.97 -8.43 2.82
CA ARG A 121 7.64 -7.85 2.64
C ARG A 121 7.76 -6.53 1.90
N LEU A 122 7.28 -6.52 0.68
CA LEU A 122 7.46 -5.45 -0.30
C LEU A 122 6.14 -4.72 -0.52
N LYS A 123 6.17 -3.40 -0.65
CA LYS A 123 5.02 -2.65 -1.14
C LYS A 123 4.82 -2.93 -2.63
N ASN A 124 3.60 -3.22 -3.03
CA ASN A 124 3.27 -3.53 -4.42
C ASN A 124 3.18 -2.24 -5.25
N PRO A 125 3.79 -2.20 -6.45
CA PRO A 125 3.85 -1.00 -7.30
C PRO A 125 2.54 -0.78 -8.09
N LEU A 126 1.40 -0.67 -7.38
CA LEU A 126 0.07 -0.55 -7.97
C LEU A 126 -0.46 0.88 -7.88
N GLY A 127 -0.71 1.51 -9.03
CA GLY A 127 -1.22 2.88 -9.10
C GLY A 127 -0.28 3.92 -8.53
N LEU A 128 -0.76 5.16 -8.44
CA LEU A 128 0.05 6.30 -7.98
C LEU A 128 0.36 6.29 -6.49
N TYR A 129 -0.50 5.65 -5.68
CA TYR A 129 -0.50 5.87 -4.23
C TYR A 129 -0.30 4.60 -3.39
N ASN A 130 -0.31 3.39 -3.97
CA ASN A 130 -0.31 2.16 -3.18
C ASN A 130 0.93 2.02 -2.29
N GLU A 131 2.13 2.35 -2.80
CA GLU A 131 3.38 2.23 -2.04
C GLU A 131 3.43 3.17 -0.82
N THR A 132 2.71 4.30 -0.88
CA THR A 132 2.73 5.34 0.17
C THR A 132 1.39 5.51 0.87
N ARG A 133 0.37 4.70 0.53
CA ARG A 133 -1.00 4.88 1.04
C ARG A 133 -1.15 4.83 2.56
N ASP A 134 -0.17 4.27 3.26
CA ASP A 134 -0.16 4.18 4.73
C ASP A 134 0.26 5.48 5.40
N MET A 135 0.95 6.36 4.67
CA MET A 135 1.38 7.65 5.17
C MET A 135 0.33 8.71 4.85
N PRO A 136 -0.41 9.24 5.85
CA PRO A 136 -1.55 10.13 5.62
C PRO A 136 -1.23 11.40 4.81
N PHE A 137 -0.02 11.93 4.96
CA PHE A 137 0.43 13.15 4.29
C PHE A 137 0.86 12.96 2.83
N THR A 138 0.90 11.74 2.32
CA THR A 138 1.19 11.44 0.90
C THR A 138 -0.09 11.29 0.07
N ARG A 139 -1.24 11.21 0.71
CA ARG A 139 -2.53 11.06 0.05
C ARG A 139 -3.07 12.42 -0.41
N PRO A 140 -3.74 12.51 -1.58
CA PRO A 140 -4.36 13.75 -2.05
C PRO A 140 -5.59 14.15 -1.24
N GLY A 141 -6.11 13.27 -0.41
CA GLY A 141 -7.25 13.47 0.47
C GLY A 141 -7.16 12.56 1.69
N ILE A 142 -8.19 12.59 2.54
CA ILE A 142 -8.28 11.74 3.75
C ILE A 142 -8.24 10.27 3.37
N PHE A 143 -9.02 9.93 2.35
CA PHE A 143 -9.11 8.61 1.78
C PHE A 143 -8.67 8.66 0.32
N LEU A 144 -8.05 7.59 -0.12
CA LEU A 144 -7.82 7.35 -1.55
C LEU A 144 -9.14 6.96 -2.23
N PRO A 145 -9.27 7.19 -3.55
CA PRO A 145 -10.45 6.77 -4.30
C PRO A 145 -10.72 5.27 -4.14
N GLN A 146 -11.83 4.91 -3.49
CA GLN A 146 -12.15 3.52 -3.17
C GLN A 146 -12.42 2.66 -4.42
N ALA A 147 -12.72 3.29 -5.56
CA ALA A 147 -12.86 2.60 -6.84
C ALA A 147 -11.54 1.98 -7.35
N VAL A 148 -10.39 2.48 -6.88
CA VAL A 148 -9.04 1.99 -7.24
C VAL A 148 -8.33 1.39 -6.03
N TYR A 149 -8.50 1.99 -4.86
CA TYR A 149 -7.80 1.61 -3.63
C TYR A 149 -8.78 1.14 -2.56
N PHE A 150 -9.56 0.09 -2.88
CA PHE A 150 -10.60 -0.41 -2.00
C PHE A 150 -10.02 -0.92 -0.67
N ASP A 151 -10.48 -0.35 0.44
CA ASP A 151 -9.89 -0.61 1.77
C ASP A 151 -10.17 -2.02 2.30
N LYS A 152 -11.26 -2.67 1.90
CA LYS A 152 -11.57 -4.05 2.29
C LYS A 152 -10.57 -5.06 1.72
N VAL A 153 -10.03 -4.82 0.53
CA VAL A 153 -9.00 -5.68 -0.08
C VAL A 153 -7.59 -5.09 0.06
N ARG A 154 -7.41 -4.17 1.02
CA ARG A 154 -6.16 -3.44 1.19
C ARG A 154 -4.95 -4.36 1.31
N ASN A 155 -4.98 -5.37 2.15
CA ASN A 155 -3.84 -6.25 2.40
C ASN A 155 -3.48 -7.09 1.17
N LEU A 156 -4.44 -7.50 0.37
CA LEU A 156 -4.22 -8.22 -0.90
C LEU A 156 -3.39 -7.41 -1.91
N VAL A 157 -3.65 -6.09 -1.99
CA VAL A 157 -2.99 -5.23 -3.00
C VAL A 157 -1.83 -4.41 -2.46
N LEU A 158 -1.72 -4.25 -1.14
CA LEU A 158 -0.77 -3.36 -0.50
C LEU A 158 0.66 -3.89 -0.54
N SER A 159 0.84 -5.12 -0.08
CA SER A 159 2.16 -5.72 0.13
C SER A 159 2.19 -7.20 -0.25
N SER A 160 3.37 -7.68 -0.62
CA SER A 160 3.63 -9.09 -0.90
C SER A 160 4.91 -9.55 -0.22
N ASP A 161 4.90 -10.77 0.30
CA ASP A 161 6.12 -11.44 0.76
C ASP A 161 6.81 -12.08 -0.44
N GLY A 162 8.01 -11.60 -0.82
CA GLY A 162 8.65 -12.06 -2.05
C GLY A 162 9.92 -11.31 -2.46
N VAL A 163 10.13 -11.25 -3.75
CA VAL A 163 11.28 -10.60 -4.41
C VAL A 163 10.76 -9.59 -5.43
N MET A 164 11.39 -8.43 -5.49
CA MET A 164 11.15 -7.39 -6.50
C MET A 164 12.44 -7.09 -7.25
N ALA A 165 12.39 -7.15 -8.57
CA ALA A 165 13.37 -6.53 -9.44
C ALA A 165 12.89 -5.11 -9.80
N TYR A 166 13.77 -4.13 -9.67
CA TYR A 166 13.43 -2.75 -10.04
C TYR A 166 14.54 -2.12 -10.86
N GLY A 167 14.16 -1.17 -11.71
CA GLY A 167 15.12 -0.41 -12.49
C GLY A 167 14.59 0.95 -12.88
N GLU A 168 15.52 1.86 -13.14
CA GLU A 168 15.22 3.20 -13.62
C GLU A 168 16.29 3.68 -14.59
N LEU A 169 15.85 4.32 -15.66
CA LEU A 169 16.66 4.86 -16.72
C LEU A 169 16.42 6.36 -16.84
N TYR A 170 17.47 7.16 -16.65
CA TYR A 170 17.43 8.63 -16.74
C TYR A 170 17.93 9.08 -18.10
N ARG A 171 17.17 9.95 -18.77
CA ARG A 171 17.50 10.50 -20.08
C ARG A 171 17.12 11.98 -20.17
N GLY A 172 17.56 12.64 -21.24
CA GLY A 172 17.24 14.04 -21.49
C GLY A 172 15.74 14.36 -21.69
N PHE A 173 14.89 13.33 -21.83
CA PHE A 173 13.43 13.48 -21.90
C PHE A 173 12.71 13.18 -20.57
N GLY A 174 13.42 12.69 -19.57
CA GLY A 174 12.85 12.28 -18.28
C GLY A 174 13.38 10.93 -17.81
N SER A 175 12.60 10.22 -16.98
CA SER A 175 12.94 8.89 -16.49
C SER A 175 11.92 7.84 -16.91
N LEU A 176 12.41 6.61 -17.09
CA LEU A 176 11.60 5.40 -17.24
C LEU A 176 11.95 4.45 -16.09
N ALA A 177 10.95 4.04 -15.33
CA ALA A 177 11.12 3.08 -14.24
C ALA A 177 10.28 1.84 -14.48
N PHE A 178 10.74 0.70 -13.93
CA PHE A 178 9.96 -0.53 -13.87
C PHE A 178 10.15 -1.22 -12.53
N ASP A 179 9.13 -1.90 -12.09
CA ASP A 179 9.10 -2.76 -10.93
C ASP A 179 8.44 -4.09 -11.31
N LEU A 180 8.99 -5.21 -10.88
CA LEU A 180 8.43 -6.53 -11.08
C LEU A 180 8.57 -7.34 -9.79
N VAL A 181 7.46 -7.71 -9.21
CA VAL A 181 7.33 -8.50 -7.98
C VAL A 181 6.93 -9.93 -8.32
N ALA A 182 7.63 -10.89 -7.75
CA ALA A 182 7.21 -12.28 -7.63
C ALA A 182 7.03 -12.58 -6.14
N GLY A 183 5.79 -12.80 -5.70
CA GLY A 183 5.53 -12.92 -4.27
C GLY A 183 4.14 -13.47 -3.95
N ARG A 184 3.85 -13.50 -2.66
CA ARG A 184 2.53 -13.85 -2.12
C ARG A 184 1.94 -12.63 -1.43
N PRO A 185 0.88 -12.03 -1.98
CA PRO A 185 0.08 -11.03 -1.29
C PRO A 185 -0.51 -11.55 0.02
N LEU A 186 -0.96 -10.64 0.87
CA LEU A 186 -1.51 -10.98 2.17
C LEU A 186 -3.03 -11.10 2.07
N ILE A 187 -3.57 -12.14 2.66
CA ILE A 187 -5.02 -12.32 2.85
C ILE A 187 -5.33 -12.12 4.32
N ASP A 188 -6.43 -11.45 4.61
CA ASP A 188 -7.01 -11.27 5.93
C ASP A 188 -8.53 -11.40 5.85
N ASP A 189 -9.20 -11.39 7.00
CA ASP A 189 -10.66 -11.51 7.10
C ASP A 189 -11.41 -10.47 6.26
N ASN A 190 -10.83 -9.29 6.03
CA ASN A 190 -11.44 -8.27 5.18
C ASN A 190 -11.40 -8.65 3.69
N VAL A 191 -10.33 -9.30 3.25
CA VAL A 191 -10.22 -9.84 1.88
C VAL A 191 -11.22 -10.97 1.70
N GLU A 192 -11.30 -11.90 2.65
CA GLU A 192 -12.26 -13.00 2.66
C GLU A 192 -13.70 -12.46 2.64
N TRP A 193 -14.02 -11.50 3.51
CA TRP A 193 -15.31 -10.83 3.51
C TRP A 193 -15.68 -10.23 2.15
N ALA A 194 -14.72 -9.63 1.45
CA ALA A 194 -14.97 -8.98 0.16
C ALA A 194 -15.23 -9.97 -0.97
N TYR A 195 -14.50 -11.09 -0.99
CA TYR A 195 -14.62 -12.09 -2.06
C TYR A 195 -15.64 -13.18 -1.76
N LEU A 196 -15.87 -13.53 -0.49
CA LEU A 196 -16.79 -14.59 -0.07
C LEU A 196 -18.16 -14.07 0.39
N ASN A 197 -18.47 -12.80 0.18
CA ASN A 197 -19.77 -12.19 0.52
C ASN A 197 -20.16 -12.33 2.00
N GLN A 198 -19.27 -11.88 2.88
CA GLN A 198 -19.45 -11.65 4.32
C GLN A 198 -19.30 -12.86 5.23
N ASP A 199 -20.00 -13.97 5.02
CA ASP A 199 -20.05 -15.07 6.01
C ASP A 199 -19.93 -16.45 5.34
N PHE A 200 -19.24 -16.51 4.24
CA PHE A 200 -19.04 -17.79 3.59
C PHE A 200 -18.03 -18.61 4.42
N ALA A 201 -18.48 -19.74 4.96
CA ALA A 201 -17.65 -20.61 5.77
C ALA A 201 -16.55 -21.27 4.92
N GLY A 202 -15.31 -20.86 5.12
CA GLY A 202 -14.12 -21.36 4.44
C GLY A 202 -13.02 -20.31 4.35
N ASP A 203 -11.83 -20.74 3.99
CA ASP A 203 -10.63 -19.93 3.92
C ASP A 203 -10.25 -19.58 2.47
N LEU A 204 -9.69 -18.37 2.28
CA LEU A 204 -9.00 -17.96 1.05
C LEU A 204 -7.49 -18.01 1.25
N ASP A 205 -6.77 -18.56 0.28
CA ASP A 205 -5.30 -18.49 0.24
C ASP A 205 -4.82 -18.10 -1.16
N ILE A 206 -3.57 -17.62 -1.25
CA ILE A 206 -2.91 -17.40 -2.53
C ILE A 206 -2.47 -18.74 -3.11
N ASP A 207 -2.94 -19.08 -4.29
CA ASP A 207 -2.48 -20.25 -5.02
C ASP A 207 -1.24 -19.92 -5.85
N GLY A 208 -0.11 -20.49 -5.42
CA GLY A 208 1.17 -20.33 -6.10
C GLY A 208 1.86 -18.98 -5.87
N VAL A 209 2.47 -18.46 -6.92
CA VAL A 209 3.21 -17.19 -6.93
C VAL A 209 2.44 -16.18 -7.75
N SER A 210 2.16 -15.04 -7.14
CA SER A 210 1.56 -13.89 -7.81
C SER A 210 2.62 -13.03 -8.49
N TRP A 211 2.25 -12.41 -9.61
CA TRP A 211 3.09 -11.49 -10.34
C TRP A 211 2.48 -10.09 -10.35
N LEU A 212 3.22 -9.13 -9.83
CA LEU A 212 2.78 -7.74 -9.80
C LEU A 212 3.88 -6.87 -10.40
N GLY A 213 3.48 -5.77 -11.04
CA GLY A 213 4.48 -4.90 -11.65
C GLY A 213 3.94 -3.53 -12.02
N GLY A 214 4.88 -2.66 -12.39
CA GLY A 214 4.58 -1.32 -12.87
C GLY A 214 5.64 -0.84 -13.84
N ILE A 215 5.21 -0.04 -14.81
CA ILE A 215 6.07 0.73 -15.72
C ILE A 215 5.66 2.18 -15.62
N TRP A 216 6.64 3.05 -15.39
CA TRP A 216 6.43 4.46 -15.11
C TRP A 216 7.28 5.33 -15.99
N TYR A 217 6.69 6.37 -16.54
CA TYR A 217 7.39 7.47 -17.18
C TYR A 217 7.21 8.75 -16.38
N SER A 218 8.29 9.46 -16.07
CA SER A 218 8.26 10.80 -15.49
C SER A 218 9.02 11.77 -16.40
N SER A 219 8.37 12.87 -16.77
CA SER A 219 9.01 13.91 -17.59
C SER A 219 10.05 14.67 -16.78
N LEU A 220 10.89 15.44 -17.49
CA LEU A 220 11.80 16.40 -16.85
C LEU A 220 11.00 17.34 -15.91
N ALA A 221 11.57 17.65 -14.76
CA ALA A 221 10.95 18.41 -13.68
C ALA A 221 9.63 17.80 -13.13
N GLU A 222 9.41 16.49 -13.39
CA GLU A 222 8.26 15.71 -12.87
C GLU A 222 6.89 16.33 -13.16
N ARG A 223 6.77 17.11 -14.24
CA ARG A 223 5.50 17.73 -14.64
C ARG A 223 4.45 16.72 -15.04
N PHE A 224 4.85 15.65 -15.72
CA PHE A 224 3.98 14.56 -16.14
C PHE A 224 4.51 13.24 -15.60
N LYS A 225 3.62 12.45 -15.03
CA LYS A 225 3.86 11.07 -14.69
C LYS A 225 2.79 10.20 -15.34
N LEU A 226 3.22 9.16 -16.05
CA LEU A 226 2.36 8.15 -16.66
C LEU A 226 2.73 6.80 -16.08
N GLY A 227 1.75 5.96 -15.83
CA GLY A 227 1.97 4.63 -15.30
C GLY A 227 1.01 3.61 -15.85
N LEU A 228 1.50 2.38 -15.95
CA LEU A 228 0.70 1.19 -16.11
C LEU A 228 1.19 0.19 -15.08
N SER A 229 0.32 -0.25 -14.20
CA SER A 229 0.63 -1.26 -13.19
C SER A 229 -0.39 -2.38 -13.23
N TRP A 230 0.02 -3.58 -12.78
CA TRP A 230 -0.84 -4.77 -12.79
C TRP A 230 -0.52 -5.71 -11.64
N ALA A 231 -1.50 -6.55 -11.31
CA ALA A 231 -1.38 -7.69 -10.42
C ALA A 231 -2.10 -8.88 -11.06
N ASP A 232 -1.40 -9.99 -11.20
CA ASP A 232 -1.91 -11.29 -11.64
C ASP A 232 -1.90 -12.23 -10.44
N LEU A 233 -3.08 -12.52 -9.92
CA LEU A 233 -3.31 -13.22 -8.67
C LEU A 233 -4.19 -14.42 -8.91
N ARG A 234 -3.92 -15.51 -8.17
CA ARG A 234 -4.83 -16.62 -8.05
C ARG A 234 -5.16 -16.87 -6.60
N LEU A 235 -6.47 -16.89 -6.29
CA LEU A 235 -6.99 -17.25 -4.99
C LEU A 235 -7.56 -18.66 -5.05
N ALA A 236 -7.26 -19.46 -4.04
CA ALA A 236 -7.89 -20.74 -3.80
C ALA A 236 -8.87 -20.61 -2.64
N PHE A 237 -10.05 -21.16 -2.79
CA PHE A 237 -11.06 -21.26 -1.74
C PHE A 237 -11.16 -22.71 -1.27
N ASP A 238 -11.10 -22.92 0.04
CA ASP A 238 -11.31 -24.20 0.70
C ASP A 238 -12.46 -24.08 1.71
N PRO A 239 -13.63 -24.74 1.45
CA PRO A 239 -14.78 -24.62 2.32
C PRO A 239 -14.58 -25.37 3.64
N ASP A 240 -15.08 -24.81 4.73
CA ASP A 240 -15.09 -25.43 6.04
C ASP A 240 -15.83 -26.77 6.06
N ALA A 241 -15.37 -27.69 6.91
CA ALA A 241 -16.07 -28.94 7.17
C ALA A 241 -17.42 -28.67 7.86
N GLY A 242 -18.51 -28.80 7.13
CA GLY A 242 -19.87 -28.52 7.63
C GLY A 242 -20.48 -27.22 7.10
N ALA A 243 -19.86 -26.58 6.12
CA ALA A 243 -20.46 -25.47 5.39
C ALA A 243 -21.88 -25.84 4.92
N PRO A 244 -22.87 -24.94 5.07
CA PRO A 244 -24.29 -25.29 4.82
C PRO A 244 -24.62 -25.53 3.34
N PHE A 245 -23.67 -25.29 2.44
CA PHE A 245 -23.80 -25.52 1.01
C PHE A 245 -22.73 -26.48 0.55
N THR A 246 -23.09 -27.39 -0.35
CA THR A 246 -22.14 -28.27 -1.06
C THR A 246 -21.34 -27.50 -2.11
N ILE A 247 -20.68 -26.43 -1.70
CA ILE A 247 -19.73 -25.74 -2.55
C ILE A 247 -18.38 -26.38 -2.28
N GLY A 248 -17.82 -26.99 -3.32
CA GLY A 248 -16.49 -27.57 -3.27
C GLY A 248 -15.39 -26.51 -3.31
N PRO A 249 -14.12 -26.93 -3.15
CA PRO A 249 -12.98 -26.08 -3.39
C PRO A 249 -13.06 -25.41 -4.77
N GLY A 250 -12.66 -24.14 -4.84
CA GLY A 250 -12.69 -23.37 -6.08
C GLY A 250 -11.44 -22.52 -6.24
N GLN A 251 -11.25 -21.99 -7.43
CA GLN A 251 -10.18 -21.04 -7.74
C GLN A 251 -10.72 -19.79 -8.42
N THR A 252 -10.06 -18.68 -8.17
CA THR A 252 -10.38 -17.41 -8.80
C THR A 252 -9.11 -16.80 -9.37
N ASP A 253 -9.09 -16.61 -10.69
CA ASP A 253 -8.04 -15.87 -11.37
C ASP A 253 -8.43 -14.39 -11.44
N ILE A 254 -7.55 -13.50 -10.95
CA ILE A 254 -7.76 -12.06 -10.90
C ILE A 254 -6.63 -11.38 -11.65
N LEU A 255 -6.96 -10.60 -12.66
CA LEU A 255 -6.04 -9.69 -13.32
C LEU A 255 -6.45 -8.24 -13.03
N TYR A 256 -5.79 -7.62 -12.07
CA TYR A 256 -6.03 -6.21 -11.74
C TYR A 256 -5.00 -5.34 -12.45
N TRP A 257 -5.43 -4.30 -13.18
CA TRP A 257 -4.52 -3.34 -13.78
C TRP A 257 -5.03 -1.90 -13.65
N ILE A 258 -4.07 -0.97 -13.56
CA ILE A 258 -4.34 0.45 -13.36
C ILE A 258 -3.51 1.25 -14.37
N ALA A 259 -4.18 2.09 -15.15
CA ALA A 259 -3.54 3.13 -15.93
C ALA A 259 -3.60 4.44 -15.16
N SER A 260 -2.46 5.07 -14.95
CA SER A 260 -2.29 6.24 -14.10
C SER A 260 -1.72 7.42 -14.88
N PHE A 261 -2.24 8.61 -14.60
CA PHE A 261 -1.76 9.89 -15.10
C PHE A 261 -1.69 10.89 -13.96
N GLN A 262 -0.60 11.67 -13.90
CA GLN A 262 -0.50 12.82 -13.01
C GLN A 262 0.17 13.98 -13.74
N TYR A 263 -0.37 15.19 -13.53
CA TYR A 263 0.20 16.44 -13.99
C TYR A 263 0.40 17.38 -12.80
N ASN A 264 1.61 17.85 -12.61
CA ASN A 264 1.99 18.79 -11.56
C ASN A 264 2.25 20.18 -12.15
N ALA A 265 1.44 21.15 -11.75
CA ALA A 265 1.66 22.58 -11.95
C ALA A 265 2.29 23.19 -10.67
N GLU A 266 2.55 24.50 -10.69
CA GLU A 266 3.14 25.18 -9.55
C GLU A 266 2.24 25.12 -8.30
N ASP A 267 0.92 25.36 -8.47
CA ASP A 267 -0.03 25.50 -7.39
C ASP A 267 -1.07 24.38 -7.29
N TRP A 268 -1.08 23.41 -8.22
CA TRP A 268 -2.06 22.34 -8.24
C TRP A 268 -1.55 21.08 -8.93
N THR A 269 -2.13 19.96 -8.54
CA THR A 269 -1.87 18.65 -9.17
C THR A 269 -3.19 18.05 -9.66
N LEU A 270 -3.17 17.53 -10.89
CA LEU A 270 -4.25 16.72 -11.44
C LEU A 270 -3.79 15.27 -11.49
N SER A 271 -4.54 14.37 -10.87
CA SER A 271 -4.33 12.93 -10.94
C SER A 271 -5.57 12.26 -11.50
N ALA A 272 -5.38 11.28 -12.38
CA ALA A 272 -6.43 10.44 -12.93
C ALA A 272 -5.96 8.99 -13.00
N GLU A 273 -6.80 8.07 -12.58
CA GLU A 273 -6.54 6.64 -12.64
C GLU A 273 -7.75 5.91 -13.19
N TYR A 274 -7.50 4.93 -14.03
CA TYR A 274 -8.49 3.99 -14.53
C TYR A 274 -8.05 2.58 -14.16
N ALA A 275 -8.88 1.89 -13.39
CA ALA A 275 -8.64 0.53 -12.95
C ALA A 275 -9.65 -0.43 -13.59
N ARG A 276 -9.20 -1.68 -13.85
CA ARG A 276 -10.06 -2.77 -14.29
C ARG A 276 -9.59 -4.06 -13.64
N GLU A 277 -10.56 -4.86 -13.19
CA GLU A 277 -10.36 -6.13 -12.50
C GLU A 277 -11.21 -7.23 -13.15
N PRO A 278 -10.76 -7.87 -14.24
CA PRO A 278 -11.34 -9.11 -14.71
C PRO A 278 -11.15 -10.21 -13.67
N ILE A 279 -12.25 -10.89 -13.32
CA ILE A 279 -12.29 -12.00 -12.37
C ILE A 279 -12.88 -13.21 -13.07
N GLU A 280 -12.17 -14.35 -13.03
CA GLU A 280 -12.64 -15.62 -13.56
C GLU A 280 -12.74 -16.65 -12.45
N TRP A 281 -13.95 -17.13 -12.19
CA TRP A 281 -14.22 -18.20 -11.20
C TRP A 281 -14.17 -19.57 -11.87
N ARG A 282 -13.49 -20.54 -11.23
CA ARG A 282 -13.34 -21.93 -11.71
C ARG A 282 -13.65 -22.95 -10.63
#